data_f5790912ee3173c425476f11757e1bc9
#
_entry.id   f5790912ee3173c425476f11757e1bc9
#
_cell.length_a   1.000
_cell.length_b   1.000
_cell.length_c   1.000
_cell.angle_alpha   90.00
_cell.angle_beta   90.00
_cell.angle_gamma   90.00
#
_symmetry.space_group_name_H-M   'P 1'
#
loop_
_entity.id
_entity.type
_entity.pdbx_description
1 polymer ?
#
loop_
_entity_poly.entity_id
_entity_poly.type
_entity_poly.pdbx_seq_one_letter_code
_entity_poly.pdbx_strand_id
1 'polypeptide(L)'
;MNNLSAVIYMTAQGIPFLQAGEEMLRTKIDASGGFVENSYNSPDYVNSIKWDTLEDEAYQNVYNYYKGLIALPMQLMSTQTSLPWTVSTKMCLHSGSTAA
;
A
#
# COMPACT_ATOMS: atom_id res chain seq x y z
N MET A 1 -0.49 6.12 -14.36
CA MET A 1 -0.88 4.69 -14.43
C MET A 1 -0.93 4.03 -13.07
N ASN A 2 0.10 4.14 -12.22
CA ASN A 2 0.13 3.50 -10.89
C ASN A 2 -1.09 3.81 -10.02
N ASN A 3 -1.45 5.08 -9.89
CA ASN A 3 -2.61 5.49 -9.08
C ASN A 3 -3.94 4.94 -9.61
N LEU A 4 -4.08 4.81 -10.92
CA LEU A 4 -5.27 4.21 -11.53
C LEU A 4 -5.40 2.73 -11.17
N SER A 5 -4.31 1.98 -11.21
CA SER A 5 -4.28 0.58 -10.78
C SER A 5 -4.65 0.44 -9.31
N ALA A 6 -4.11 1.32 -8.45
CA ALA A 6 -4.42 1.35 -7.03
C ALA A 6 -5.92 1.56 -6.75
N VAL A 7 -6.56 2.48 -7.47
CA VAL A 7 -8.02 2.69 -7.36
C VAL A 7 -8.78 1.41 -7.65
N ILE A 8 -8.41 0.70 -8.72
CA ILE A 8 -9.13 -0.50 -9.16
C ILE A 8 -9.07 -1.58 -8.07
N TYR A 9 -7.89 -1.94 -7.57
CA TYR A 9 -7.81 -3.04 -6.60
C TYR A 9 -8.21 -2.65 -5.18
N MET A 10 -8.04 -1.38 -4.79
CA MET A 10 -8.45 -0.89 -3.46
C MET A 10 -9.96 -0.74 -3.32
N THR A 11 -10.66 -0.45 -4.41
CA THR A 11 -12.13 -0.31 -4.42
C THR A 11 -12.86 -1.59 -4.83
N ALA A 12 -12.15 -2.62 -5.30
CA ALA A 12 -12.72 -3.90 -5.64
C ALA A 12 -13.31 -4.60 -4.40
N GLN A 13 -14.31 -5.44 -4.63
CA GLN A 13 -14.85 -6.29 -3.56
C GLN A 13 -13.83 -7.38 -3.21
N GLY A 14 -13.56 -7.54 -1.92
CA GLY A 14 -12.60 -8.51 -1.41
C GLY A 14 -11.56 -7.84 -0.50
N ILE A 15 -10.54 -8.62 -0.14
CA ILE A 15 -9.45 -8.14 0.71
C ILE A 15 -8.33 -7.62 -0.20
N PRO A 16 -8.04 -6.31 -0.20
CA PRO A 16 -6.94 -5.78 -0.97
C PRO A 16 -5.60 -6.26 -0.40
N PHE A 17 -4.67 -6.61 -1.29
CA PHE A 17 -3.32 -6.97 -0.93
C PHE A 17 -2.35 -5.93 -1.50
N LEU A 18 -1.53 -5.34 -0.63
CA LEU A 18 -0.58 -4.29 -0.97
C LEU A 18 0.84 -4.76 -0.64
N GLN A 19 1.74 -4.66 -1.61
CA GLN A 19 3.15 -4.92 -1.35
C GLN A 19 3.79 -3.71 -0.64
N ALA A 20 4.59 -3.96 0.39
CA ALA A 20 5.27 -2.89 1.13
C ALA A 20 6.17 -2.05 0.21
N GLY A 21 5.97 -0.74 0.21
CA GLY A 21 6.68 0.22 -0.61
C GLY A 21 5.99 0.57 -1.94
N GLU A 22 4.89 -0.08 -2.27
CA GLU A 22 4.12 0.24 -3.48
C GLU A 22 3.59 1.67 -3.44
N GLU A 23 3.20 2.13 -2.27
CA GLU A 23 2.75 3.49 -1.98
C GLU A 23 3.84 4.56 -2.19
N MET A 24 5.09 4.14 -2.30
CA MET A 24 6.25 4.99 -2.53
C MET A 24 6.92 4.73 -3.89
N LEU A 25 6.24 4.06 -4.81
CA LEU A 25 6.79 3.66 -6.11
C LEU A 25 8.12 2.89 -5.98
N ARG A 26 8.19 1.96 -5.03
CA ARG A 26 9.38 1.17 -4.77
C ARG A 26 9.92 0.51 -6.03
N THR A 27 11.22 0.69 -6.26
CA THR A 27 11.94 0.04 -7.36
C THR A 27 13.04 -0.86 -6.81
N LYS A 28 13.37 -1.91 -7.55
CA LYS A 28 14.45 -2.83 -7.24
C LYS A 28 15.48 -2.77 -8.36
N ILE A 29 16.46 -1.89 -8.18
CA ILE A 29 17.49 -1.62 -9.16
C ILE A 29 18.77 -2.35 -8.75
N ASP A 30 19.38 -3.06 -9.68
CA ASP A 30 20.66 -3.72 -9.51
C ASP A 30 21.82 -2.71 -9.64
N ALA A 31 23.02 -3.12 -9.20
CA ALA A 31 24.23 -2.32 -9.30
C ALA A 31 24.59 -1.93 -10.75
N SER A 32 24.10 -2.68 -11.73
CA SER A 32 24.24 -2.37 -13.16
C SER A 32 23.25 -1.32 -13.69
N GLY A 33 22.29 -0.89 -12.87
CA GLY A 33 21.22 0.04 -13.25
C GLY A 33 20.00 -0.61 -13.91
N GLY A 34 19.97 -1.94 -14.01
CA GLY A 34 18.82 -2.70 -14.49
C GLY A 34 17.83 -3.05 -13.39
N PHE A 35 16.61 -3.44 -13.77
CA PHE A 35 15.62 -3.94 -12.82
C PHE A 35 15.84 -5.42 -12.51
N VAL A 36 15.76 -5.79 -11.23
CA VAL A 36 15.90 -7.17 -10.79
C VAL A 36 14.57 -7.91 -10.95
N GLU A 37 14.56 -8.91 -11.83
CA GLU A 37 13.38 -9.72 -12.11
C GLU A 37 12.98 -10.60 -10.90
N ASN A 38 13.97 -11.24 -10.28
CA ASN A 38 13.75 -12.12 -9.11
C ASN A 38 14.71 -11.73 -7.98
N SER A 39 14.19 -10.98 -7.02
CA SER A 39 14.99 -10.36 -5.96
C SER A 39 15.00 -11.14 -4.64
N TYR A 40 14.44 -12.36 -4.56
CA TYR A 40 14.32 -13.05 -3.29
C TYR A 40 15.66 -13.32 -2.58
N ASN A 41 16.73 -13.51 -3.34
CA ASN A 41 18.10 -13.74 -2.85
C ASN A 41 19.03 -12.54 -3.15
N SER A 42 18.48 -11.36 -3.41
CA SER A 42 19.25 -10.16 -3.67
C SER A 42 19.71 -9.48 -2.39
N PRO A 43 20.81 -8.70 -2.43
CA PRO A 43 21.31 -7.97 -1.27
C PRO A 43 20.30 -6.95 -0.72
N ASP A 44 20.55 -6.50 0.51
CA ASP A 44 19.68 -5.55 1.21
C ASP A 44 19.51 -4.23 0.46
N TYR A 45 20.52 -3.74 -0.24
CA TYR A 45 20.41 -2.50 -1.02
C TYR A 45 19.36 -2.58 -2.13
N VAL A 46 19.05 -3.78 -2.65
CA VAL A 46 17.96 -4.01 -3.62
C VAL A 46 16.62 -4.13 -2.92
N ASN A 47 16.59 -4.89 -1.82
CA ASN A 47 15.34 -5.27 -1.13
C ASN A 47 14.87 -4.29 -0.06
N SER A 48 15.73 -3.37 0.40
CA SER A 48 15.35 -2.38 1.40
C SER A 48 14.27 -1.42 0.91
N ILE A 49 13.48 -0.92 1.83
CA ILE A 49 12.56 0.18 1.58
C ILE A 49 13.33 1.49 1.74
N LYS A 50 13.35 2.30 0.71
CA LYS A 50 14.08 3.56 0.68
C LYS A 50 13.19 4.70 1.16
N TRP A 51 13.20 4.93 2.45
CA TRP A 51 12.36 5.96 3.09
C TRP A 51 12.74 7.40 2.70
N ASP A 52 13.98 7.62 2.33
CA ASP A 52 14.50 8.89 1.83
C ASP A 52 13.79 9.38 0.55
N THR A 53 13.22 8.47 -0.24
CA THR A 53 12.44 8.87 -1.43
C THR A 53 11.21 9.69 -1.10
N LEU A 54 10.68 9.62 0.12
CA LEU A 54 9.55 10.44 0.57
C LEU A 54 9.88 11.93 0.74
N GLU A 55 11.14 12.31 0.68
CA GLU A 55 11.55 13.73 0.65
C GLU A 55 11.23 14.37 -0.71
N ASP A 56 11.10 13.58 -1.76
CA ASP A 56 10.73 14.05 -3.09
C ASP A 56 9.21 14.22 -3.18
N GLU A 57 8.77 15.38 -3.65
CA GLU A 57 7.36 15.75 -3.79
C GLU A 57 6.58 14.76 -4.67
N ALA A 58 7.19 14.23 -5.72
CA ALA A 58 6.53 13.29 -6.63
C ALA A 58 6.14 11.98 -5.89
N TYR A 59 7.03 11.44 -5.08
CA TYR A 59 6.79 10.24 -4.27
C TYR A 59 5.81 10.53 -3.13
N GLN A 60 5.92 11.69 -2.51
CA GLN A 60 5.02 12.13 -1.45
C GLN A 60 3.57 12.26 -1.96
N ASN A 61 3.37 12.75 -3.17
CA ASN A 61 2.05 12.84 -3.80
C ASN A 61 1.42 11.46 -4.00
N VAL A 62 2.18 10.46 -4.43
CA VAL A 62 1.70 9.08 -4.57
C VAL A 62 1.37 8.49 -3.21
N TYR A 63 2.23 8.68 -2.22
CA TYR A 63 2.00 8.22 -0.85
C TYR A 63 0.70 8.79 -0.26
N ASN A 64 0.48 10.10 -0.41
CA ASN A 64 -0.73 10.77 0.06
C ASN A 64 -1.98 10.28 -0.67
N TYR A 65 -1.86 9.95 -1.95
CA TYR A 65 -2.94 9.36 -2.73
C TYR A 65 -3.34 7.97 -2.20
N TYR A 66 -2.39 7.09 -1.93
CA TYR A 66 -2.64 5.78 -1.32
C TYR A 66 -3.24 5.91 0.08
N LYS A 67 -2.74 6.84 0.89
CA LYS A 67 -3.29 7.14 2.20
C LYS A 67 -4.77 7.54 2.12
N GLY A 68 -5.15 8.36 1.14
CA GLY A 68 -6.54 8.74 0.88
C GLY A 68 -7.40 7.55 0.44
N LEU A 69 -6.87 6.68 -0.44
CA LEU A 69 -7.57 5.47 -0.88
C LEU A 69 -7.82 4.48 0.25
N ILE A 70 -6.87 4.30 1.16
CA ILE A 70 -7.02 3.43 2.33
C ILE A 70 -8.07 3.98 3.30
N ALA A 71 -8.14 5.30 3.46
CA ALA A 71 -9.12 5.95 4.33
C ALA A 71 -10.57 5.82 3.81
N LEU A 72 -10.76 5.74 2.49
CA LEU A 72 -12.08 5.68 1.86
C LEU A 72 -12.90 4.45 2.29
N PRO A 73 -12.40 3.21 2.26
CA PRO A 73 -13.11 2.04 2.76
C PRO A 73 -13.49 2.15 4.24
N MET A 74 -12.64 2.75 5.04
CA MET A 74 -12.91 2.96 6.47
C MET A 74 -14.12 3.86 6.71
N GLN A 75 -14.26 4.92 5.92
CA GLN A 75 -15.43 5.81 5.99
C GLN A 75 -16.71 5.12 5.52
N LEU A 76 -16.65 4.37 4.41
CA LEU A 76 -17.78 3.61 3.90
C LEU A 76 -18.23 2.51 4.88
N MET A 77 -17.31 1.88 5.58
CA MET A 77 -17.58 0.83 6.55
C MET A 77 -18.22 1.38 7.83
N SER A 78 -17.93 2.60 8.23
CA SER A 78 -18.59 3.23 9.39
C SER A 78 -20.09 3.50 9.16
N THR A 79 -20.51 3.55 7.91
CA THR A 79 -21.91 3.79 7.52
C THR A 79 -22.68 2.52 7.17
N GLN A 80 -22.00 1.38 6.97
CA GLN A 80 -22.64 0.10 6.63
C GLN A 80 -22.42 -0.95 7.74
N THR A 81 -23.36 -1.05 8.63
CA THR A 81 -23.30 -1.99 9.78
C THR A 81 -23.81 -3.40 9.49
N SER A 82 -24.25 -3.73 8.27
CA SER A 82 -25.07 -4.92 8.03
C SER A 82 -24.46 -6.00 7.10
N LEU A 83 -23.21 -5.88 6.65
CA LEU A 83 -22.60 -6.87 5.75
C LEU A 83 -21.56 -7.75 6.48
N PRO A 84 -21.61 -9.09 6.30
CA PRO A 84 -20.72 -10.02 7.03
C PRO A 84 -19.22 -9.79 6.81
N TRP A 85 -18.83 -9.30 5.62
CA TRP A 85 -17.44 -8.99 5.32
C TRP A 85 -16.91 -7.75 6.05
N THR A 86 -17.81 -6.83 6.45
CA THR A 86 -17.42 -5.63 7.23
C THR A 86 -16.95 -6.00 8.63
N VAL A 87 -17.44 -7.09 9.20
CA VAL A 87 -17.02 -7.56 10.53
C VAL A 87 -15.56 -7.98 10.52
N SER A 88 -15.13 -8.75 9.52
CA SER A 88 -13.76 -9.23 9.41
C SER A 88 -12.77 -8.08 9.24
N THR A 89 -13.10 -7.12 8.38
CA THR A 89 -12.24 -5.95 8.15
C THR A 89 -12.22 -5.03 9.39
N LYS A 90 -13.35 -4.90 10.06
CA LYS A 90 -13.45 -4.13 11.30
C LYS A 90 -12.59 -4.73 12.41
N MET A 91 -12.51 -6.04 12.50
CA MET A 91 -11.61 -6.72 13.45
C MET A 91 -10.14 -6.44 13.16
N CYS A 92 -9.72 -6.48 11.90
CA CYS A 92 -8.35 -6.16 11.52
C CYS A 92 -7.98 -4.70 11.84
N LEU A 93 -8.89 -3.76 11.58
CA LEU A 93 -8.68 -2.35 11.89
C LEU A 93 -8.67 -2.09 13.41
N HIS A 94 -9.52 -2.79 14.16
CA HIS A 94 -9.57 -2.66 15.62
C HIS A 94 -8.30 -3.17 16.29
N SER A 95 -7.71 -4.27 15.80
CA SER A 95 -6.43 -4.76 16.30
C SER A 95 -5.27 -3.78 16.02
N GLY A 96 -5.30 -3.06 14.91
CA GLY A 96 -4.35 -1.99 14.60
C GLY A 96 -4.55 -0.75 15.49
N SER A 97 -5.79 -0.42 15.83
CA SER A 97 -6.14 0.70 16.69
C SER A 97 -5.72 0.49 18.15
N THR A 98 -5.78 -0.73 18.66
CA THR A 98 -5.36 -1.05 20.04
C THR A 98 -3.86 -1.04 20.24
N ALA A 99 -3.06 -1.07 19.18
CA ALA A 99 -1.60 -0.95 19.24
C ALA A 99 -1.13 0.51 19.37
N ALA A 100 -2.01 1.45 19.17
CA ALA A 100 -1.75 2.87 19.40
C ALA A 100 -2.13 3.28 20.81
#